data_a9247a146265114162b76c287565f9c4
#
_entry.id   a9247a146265114162b76c287565f9c4
#
_cell.length_a   1.000
_cell.length_b   1.000
_cell.length_c   1.000
_cell.angle_alpha   90.00
_cell.angle_beta   90.00
_cell.angle_gamma   90.00
#
_symmetry.space_group_name_H-M   'P 1'
#
loop_
_entity.id
_entity.type
_entity.pdbx_description
1 polymer ?
#
loop_
_entity_poly.entity_id
_entity_poly.type
_entity_poly.pdbx_seq_one_letter_code
_entity_poly.pdbx_strand_id
1 'polypeptide(L)'
;MRKRWILAILALVLLLVAGVAAAGYVVWQKRHPGTIRGSSSTEFVATEEPGVATRPERQVQKIPWPTYGYDEQRSRFAPGIDLRPPFDVAWQRGTGSLLEFPPVVAYWRVYVGANDGRFIALEAETGHLSWKKEFGRCIASSPTVSRGVVYQPLMDPFPCAQHKLNAPGYVVALDAHTGEELWRFQAGVVETSPLVVGNLLYFGSWDTKMYAVDVKTHKAVWTFPTGDALKAGPAYAHGTLYFASYDDKVYAVDALTGKLRWSASGTANFYATPTLAYGRVFIGNTDGRVYAFGEQSGHLLWAKATGGYVYSSAAVWQKTVYVGSYSKRFYALDAGSGDVRWSFDAGAPISGAPTVLDGIVYFSTLGEKTFGLDARNGKKLWEFGDGKYSPVVADEQHVYLAGYKKLYGLLPRGG
;
A
#
# COMPACT_ATOMS: atom_id res chain seq x y z
N MET A 1 54.46 -37.26 18.26
CA MET A 1 54.14 -35.96 17.58
C MET A 1 53.09 -36.02 16.48
N ARG A 2 53.11 -36.93 15.53
CA ARG A 2 52.14 -37.05 14.40
C ARG A 2 50.66 -37.15 14.84
N LYS A 3 50.30 -37.93 15.85
CA LYS A 3 48.89 -38.09 16.26
C LYS A 3 48.26 -36.80 16.81
N ARG A 4 49.00 -35.93 17.48
CA ARG A 4 48.51 -34.65 17.99
C ARG A 4 48.19 -33.64 16.88
N TRP A 5 49.01 -33.64 15.81
CA TRP A 5 48.77 -32.79 14.64
C TRP A 5 47.52 -33.23 13.82
N ILE A 6 47.30 -34.53 13.69
CA ILE A 6 46.13 -35.09 13.01
C ILE A 6 44.85 -34.72 13.78
N LEU A 7 44.84 -34.79 15.12
CA LEU A 7 43.71 -34.40 15.96
C LEU A 7 43.44 -32.89 15.88
N ALA A 8 44.50 -32.04 15.81
CA ALA A 8 44.34 -30.59 15.66
C ALA A 8 43.78 -30.21 14.28
N ILE A 9 44.20 -30.88 13.22
CA ILE A 9 43.65 -30.68 11.87
C ILE A 9 42.20 -31.13 11.81
N LEU A 10 41.85 -32.28 12.38
CA LEU A 10 40.46 -32.75 12.45
C LEU A 10 39.56 -31.81 13.24
N ALA A 11 40.04 -31.25 14.33
CA ALA A 11 39.29 -30.26 15.13
C ALA A 11 39.07 -28.94 14.33
N LEU A 12 40.09 -28.51 13.58
CA LEU A 12 39.98 -27.30 12.72
C LEU A 12 38.98 -27.49 11.56
N VAL A 13 39.00 -28.68 10.94
CA VAL A 13 38.05 -29.03 9.88
C VAL A 13 36.63 -29.11 10.41
N LEU A 14 36.44 -29.68 11.59
CA LEU A 14 35.13 -29.74 12.25
C LEU A 14 34.59 -28.35 12.59
N LEU A 15 35.46 -27.45 13.07
CA LEU A 15 35.08 -26.05 13.34
C LEU A 15 34.72 -25.29 12.05
N LEU A 16 35.45 -25.50 10.95
CA LEU A 16 35.13 -24.91 9.66
C LEU A 16 33.78 -25.43 9.10
N VAL A 17 33.55 -26.74 9.17
CA VAL A 17 32.27 -27.35 8.75
C VAL A 17 31.11 -26.83 9.61
N ALA A 18 31.29 -26.73 10.93
CA ALA A 18 30.29 -26.15 11.83
C ALA A 18 30.01 -24.65 11.50
N GLY A 19 31.06 -23.89 11.21
CA GLY A 19 30.93 -22.49 10.80
C GLY A 19 30.16 -22.32 9.48
N VAL A 20 30.45 -23.14 8.49
CA VAL A 20 29.73 -23.13 7.19
C VAL A 20 28.27 -23.58 7.39
N ALA A 21 28.03 -24.60 8.21
CA ALA A 21 26.66 -25.05 8.52
C ALA A 21 25.86 -23.98 9.27
N ALA A 22 26.47 -23.28 10.23
CA ALA A 22 25.84 -22.18 10.96
C ALA A 22 25.54 -21.00 10.03
N ALA A 23 26.48 -20.61 9.16
CA ALA A 23 26.24 -19.55 8.17
C ALA A 23 25.14 -19.95 7.16
N GLY A 24 25.15 -21.21 6.71
CA GLY A 24 24.10 -21.76 5.84
C GLY A 24 22.74 -21.76 6.53
N TYR A 25 22.68 -22.09 7.82
CA TYR A 25 21.43 -22.04 8.61
C TYR A 25 20.89 -20.62 8.79
N VAL A 26 21.76 -19.65 9.04
CA VAL A 26 21.37 -18.22 9.12
C VAL A 26 20.82 -17.71 7.79
N VAL A 27 21.48 -18.07 6.68
CA VAL A 27 21.00 -17.72 5.32
C VAL A 27 19.68 -18.42 5.02
N TRP A 28 19.54 -19.68 5.42
CA TRP A 28 18.30 -20.44 5.28
C TRP A 28 17.17 -19.85 6.10
N GLN A 29 17.40 -19.48 7.37
CA GLN A 29 16.40 -18.79 8.20
C GLN A 29 15.96 -17.44 7.60
N LYS A 30 16.89 -16.65 7.03
CA LYS A 30 16.55 -15.40 6.35
C LYS A 30 15.67 -15.64 5.12
N ARG A 31 15.89 -16.74 4.39
CA ARG A 31 15.10 -17.11 3.20
C ARG A 31 13.77 -17.82 3.53
N HIS A 32 13.67 -18.42 4.71
CA HIS A 32 12.51 -19.18 5.16
C HIS A 32 12.05 -18.70 6.55
N PRO A 33 11.55 -17.46 6.64
CA PRO A 33 11.14 -16.92 7.94
C PRO A 33 9.96 -17.71 8.51
N GLY A 34 10.10 -18.19 9.74
CA GLY A 34 9.05 -18.89 10.46
C GLY A 34 7.86 -17.98 10.83
N THR A 35 6.73 -18.57 11.14
CA THR A 35 5.58 -17.84 11.69
C THR A 35 5.80 -17.59 13.19
N ILE A 36 5.58 -16.34 13.62
CA ILE A 36 5.54 -15.98 15.04
C ILE A 36 4.07 -15.92 15.45
N ARG A 37 3.68 -16.71 16.47
CA ARG A 37 2.35 -16.67 17.05
C ARG A 37 2.37 -15.77 18.28
N GLY A 38 1.46 -14.80 18.33
CA GLY A 38 1.25 -13.92 19.47
C GLY A 38 -0.12 -14.14 20.11
N SER A 39 -0.49 -13.32 21.09
CA SER A 39 -1.80 -13.34 21.71
C SER A 39 -2.86 -12.77 20.76
N SER A 40 -3.79 -13.62 20.34
CA SER A 40 -4.87 -13.22 19.42
C SER A 40 -5.96 -12.37 20.09
N SER A 41 -6.08 -12.42 21.41
CA SER A 41 -7.12 -11.72 22.17
C SER A 41 -6.71 -10.32 22.65
N THR A 42 -5.41 -10.02 22.66
CA THR A 42 -4.89 -8.72 23.09
C THR A 42 -5.15 -7.65 22.01
N GLU A 43 -5.71 -6.52 22.41
CA GLU A 43 -5.98 -5.36 21.54
C GLU A 43 -6.79 -5.72 20.26
N PHE A 44 -7.76 -6.62 20.37
CA PHE A 44 -8.63 -6.97 19.26
C PHE A 44 -10.04 -6.42 19.47
N VAL A 45 -10.42 -5.40 18.71
CA VAL A 45 -11.75 -4.77 18.75
C VAL A 45 -12.64 -5.39 17.69
N ALA A 46 -13.29 -6.50 18.02
CA ALA A 46 -14.03 -7.34 17.06
C ALA A 46 -15.30 -6.69 16.48
N THR A 47 -15.79 -5.63 17.08
CA THR A 47 -16.99 -4.90 16.64
C THR A 47 -16.67 -3.74 15.70
N GLU A 48 -15.40 -3.36 15.57
CA GLU A 48 -14.96 -2.28 14.69
C GLU A 48 -14.73 -2.84 13.27
N GLU A 49 -15.60 -2.47 12.33
CA GLU A 49 -15.37 -2.75 10.90
C GLU A 49 -14.72 -1.50 10.28
N PRO A 50 -13.64 -1.68 9.46
CA PRO A 50 -13.01 -0.57 8.77
C PRO A 50 -13.99 0.10 7.79
N GLY A 51 -13.95 1.41 7.70
CA GLY A 51 -14.82 2.20 6.81
C GLY A 51 -16.26 2.39 7.30
N VAL A 52 -16.65 1.84 8.45
CA VAL A 52 -17.96 2.06 9.08
C VAL A 52 -17.94 3.25 10.06
N ALA A 53 -16.91 4.07 10.04
CA ALA A 53 -17.01 5.36 10.70
C ALA A 53 -18.25 6.07 10.16
N THR A 54 -19.23 6.33 11.03
CA THR A 54 -20.45 7.10 10.69
C THR A 54 -20.01 8.41 10.05
N ARG A 55 -19.96 8.43 8.72
CA ARG A 55 -19.80 9.67 7.99
C ARG A 55 -21.02 10.53 8.36
N PRO A 56 -20.84 11.74 8.88
CA PRO A 56 -21.94 12.68 8.88
C PRO A 56 -22.43 12.75 7.42
N GLU A 57 -23.75 12.70 7.21
CA GLU A 57 -24.36 12.88 5.89
C GLU A 57 -23.73 14.09 5.21
N ARG A 58 -22.70 13.85 4.40
CA ARG A 58 -22.11 14.87 3.55
C ARG A 58 -23.05 15.04 2.37
N GLN A 59 -23.64 16.21 2.29
CA GLN A 59 -24.21 16.71 1.05
C GLN A 59 -23.23 16.38 -0.09
N VAL A 60 -23.68 15.51 -0.94
CA VAL A 60 -23.25 14.95 -2.19
C VAL A 60 -22.19 15.77 -2.95
N GLN A 61 -20.96 15.83 -2.46
CA GLN A 61 -19.81 15.88 -3.33
C GLN A 61 -19.38 14.42 -3.51
N LYS A 62 -19.70 13.85 -4.67
CA LYS A 62 -19.34 12.45 -4.97
C LYS A 62 -17.81 12.31 -4.99
N ILE A 63 -17.27 11.78 -3.91
CA ILE A 63 -15.86 11.41 -3.76
C ILE A 63 -15.83 9.92 -3.39
N PRO A 64 -16.11 9.02 -4.35
CA PRO A 64 -16.26 7.60 -4.06
C PRO A 64 -14.94 6.94 -3.66
N TRP A 65 -13.79 7.40 -4.20
CA TRP A 65 -12.47 6.84 -3.92
C TRP A 65 -11.40 7.93 -3.81
N PRO A 66 -11.33 8.67 -2.67
CA PRO A 66 -10.55 9.91 -2.58
C PRO A 66 -9.04 9.73 -2.48
N THR A 67 -8.56 8.55 -2.08
CA THR A 67 -7.17 8.33 -1.70
C THR A 67 -6.75 6.88 -1.91
N TYR A 68 -5.45 6.61 -1.94
CA TYR A 68 -4.92 5.27 -1.91
C TYR A 68 -5.47 4.49 -0.71
N GLY A 69 -6.04 3.31 -0.98
CA GLY A 69 -6.60 2.46 0.08
C GLY A 69 -7.98 2.89 0.57
N TYR A 70 -8.71 3.74 -0.16
CA TYR A 70 -10.10 4.12 0.04
C TYR A 70 -10.33 5.14 1.16
N ASP A 71 -9.88 4.88 2.38
CA ASP A 71 -10.12 5.69 3.58
C ASP A 71 -8.81 6.08 4.31
N GLU A 72 -8.94 6.79 5.41
CA GLU A 72 -7.81 7.23 6.23
C GLU A 72 -7.10 6.06 6.92
N GLN A 73 -7.81 4.97 7.19
CA GLN A 73 -7.29 3.74 7.80
C GLN A 73 -6.60 2.83 6.77
N ARG A 74 -6.71 3.15 5.49
CA ARG A 74 -6.19 2.35 4.38
C ARG A 74 -6.80 0.93 4.33
N SER A 75 -8.09 0.82 4.68
CA SER A 75 -8.78 -0.47 4.80
C SER A 75 -8.90 -1.23 3.48
N ARG A 76 -8.90 -0.53 2.35
CA ARG A 76 -9.11 -1.08 1.00
C ARG A 76 -10.41 -1.87 0.88
N PHE A 77 -11.37 -1.50 1.69
CA PHE A 77 -12.73 -1.99 1.65
C PHE A 77 -13.68 -0.82 1.38
N ALA A 78 -14.47 -0.91 0.32
CA ALA A 78 -15.46 0.10 -0.02
C ALA A 78 -16.87 -0.43 0.26
N PRO A 79 -17.46 -0.07 1.41
CA PRO A 79 -18.84 -0.45 1.72
C PRO A 79 -19.82 0.28 0.79
N GLY A 80 -20.88 -0.41 0.36
CA GLY A 80 -21.96 0.17 -0.45
C GLY A 80 -21.62 0.31 -1.94
N ILE A 81 -20.56 -0.31 -2.42
CA ILE A 81 -20.27 -0.48 -3.85
C ILE A 81 -20.58 -1.93 -4.22
N ASP A 82 -21.72 -2.16 -4.85
CA ASP A 82 -22.28 -3.49 -5.13
C ASP A 82 -22.08 -3.89 -6.60
N LEU A 83 -20.83 -3.79 -7.08
CA LEU A 83 -20.45 -4.12 -8.45
C LEU A 83 -19.84 -5.51 -8.53
N ARG A 84 -20.48 -6.40 -9.27
CA ARG A 84 -20.06 -7.81 -9.40
C ARG A 84 -19.69 -8.19 -10.84
N PRO A 85 -18.64 -9.03 -11.00
CA PRO A 85 -18.33 -9.60 -12.30
C PRO A 85 -19.43 -10.62 -12.74
N PRO A 86 -19.54 -10.93 -14.05
CA PRO A 86 -18.58 -10.54 -15.08
C PRO A 86 -18.68 -9.06 -15.47
N PHE A 87 -17.54 -8.48 -15.85
CA PHE A 87 -17.48 -7.10 -16.31
C PHE A 87 -17.22 -7.03 -17.82
N ASP A 88 -17.83 -6.04 -18.47
CA ASP A 88 -17.51 -5.61 -19.83
C ASP A 88 -16.66 -4.33 -19.79
N VAL A 89 -15.78 -4.17 -20.78
CA VAL A 89 -14.98 -2.96 -20.92
C VAL A 89 -15.85 -1.86 -21.55
N ALA A 90 -16.30 -0.90 -20.74
CA ALA A 90 -17.03 0.26 -21.22
C ALA A 90 -16.11 1.21 -22.00
N TRP A 91 -14.92 1.44 -21.47
CA TRP A 91 -13.89 2.23 -22.14
C TRP A 91 -12.49 1.79 -21.69
N GLN A 92 -11.50 2.12 -22.53
CA GLN A 92 -10.09 1.97 -22.19
C GLN A 92 -9.29 3.17 -22.68
N ARG A 93 -8.26 3.56 -21.91
CA ARG A 93 -7.36 4.67 -22.25
C ARG A 93 -5.91 4.26 -22.13
N GLY A 94 -5.16 4.32 -23.23
CA GLY A 94 -3.72 4.15 -23.21
C GLY A 94 -3.03 5.33 -22.51
N THR A 95 -2.12 5.06 -21.61
CA THR A 95 -1.31 6.05 -20.90
C THR A 95 0.09 6.19 -21.51
N GLY A 96 0.49 5.24 -22.35
CA GLY A 96 1.80 5.22 -23.02
C GLY A 96 2.96 4.89 -22.09
N SER A 97 2.79 4.92 -20.77
CA SER A 97 3.78 4.56 -19.77
C SER A 97 3.14 3.73 -18.64
N LEU A 98 3.99 3.17 -17.78
CA LEU A 98 3.59 2.34 -16.65
C LEU A 98 2.64 3.08 -15.71
N LEU A 99 1.56 2.40 -15.32
CA LEU A 99 0.70 2.76 -14.18
C LEU A 99 1.09 1.89 -13.00
N GLU A 100 1.85 2.43 -12.08
CA GLU A 100 2.36 1.67 -10.94
C GLU A 100 1.38 1.67 -9.76
N PHE A 101 0.61 2.75 -9.62
CA PHE A 101 -0.35 2.92 -8.53
C PHE A 101 -1.78 3.11 -9.05
N PRO A 102 -2.79 2.72 -8.24
CA PRO A 102 -4.18 2.84 -8.64
C PRO A 102 -4.61 4.32 -8.75
N PRO A 103 -5.61 4.61 -9.59
CA PRO A 103 -6.22 5.92 -9.65
C PRO A 103 -6.99 6.25 -8.37
N VAL A 104 -7.42 7.50 -8.26
CA VAL A 104 -8.48 7.92 -7.33
C VAL A 104 -9.67 8.43 -8.13
N VAL A 105 -10.86 8.34 -7.55
CA VAL A 105 -12.12 8.74 -8.21
C VAL A 105 -12.81 9.79 -7.38
N ALA A 106 -13.03 10.96 -7.98
CA ALA A 106 -13.70 12.08 -7.34
C ALA A 106 -14.29 13.02 -8.41
N TYR A 107 -15.39 13.69 -8.10
CA TYR A 107 -15.99 14.71 -8.97
C TYR A 107 -16.25 14.23 -10.40
N TRP A 108 -16.74 12.98 -10.54
CA TRP A 108 -16.97 12.29 -11.84
C TRP A 108 -15.72 12.20 -12.72
N ARG A 109 -14.53 12.18 -12.10
CA ARG A 109 -13.24 12.02 -12.79
C ARG A 109 -12.40 10.94 -12.13
N VAL A 110 -11.60 10.32 -12.96
CA VAL A 110 -10.54 9.37 -12.56
C VAL A 110 -9.20 10.07 -12.72
N TYR A 111 -8.45 10.21 -11.63
CA TYR A 111 -7.14 10.86 -11.61
C TYR A 111 -6.05 9.82 -11.47
N VAL A 112 -5.08 9.84 -12.39
CA VAL A 112 -3.97 8.87 -12.36
C VAL A 112 -2.67 9.48 -12.88
N GLY A 113 -1.57 9.12 -12.22
CA GLY A 113 -0.21 9.42 -12.66
C GLY A 113 0.43 8.25 -13.38
N ALA A 114 1.18 8.52 -14.44
CA ALA A 114 2.02 7.56 -15.13
C ALA A 114 3.49 7.80 -14.78
N ASN A 115 4.30 6.74 -14.82
CA ASN A 115 5.70 6.76 -14.36
C ASN A 115 6.58 7.79 -15.09
N ASP A 116 6.24 8.19 -16.31
CA ASP A 116 6.95 9.21 -17.09
C ASP A 116 6.57 10.66 -16.74
N GLY A 117 5.77 10.86 -15.69
CA GLY A 117 5.41 12.19 -15.19
C GLY A 117 4.17 12.79 -15.83
N ARG A 118 3.46 12.04 -16.67
CA ARG A 118 2.12 12.45 -17.13
C ARG A 118 1.10 12.19 -16.04
N PHE A 119 0.32 13.20 -15.74
CA PHE A 119 -0.80 13.12 -14.82
C PHE A 119 -2.07 13.51 -15.56
N ILE A 120 -3.09 12.65 -15.54
CA ILE A 120 -4.31 12.81 -16.32
C ILE A 120 -5.55 12.72 -15.44
N ALA A 121 -6.55 13.51 -15.80
CA ALA A 121 -7.92 13.37 -15.33
C ALA A 121 -8.80 12.95 -16.49
N LEU A 122 -9.52 11.86 -16.32
CA LEU A 122 -10.48 11.34 -17.29
C LEU A 122 -11.89 11.49 -16.74
N GLU A 123 -12.87 11.70 -17.61
CA GLU A 123 -14.28 11.54 -17.26
C GLU A 123 -14.53 10.09 -16.83
N ALA A 124 -15.16 9.90 -15.69
CA ALA A 124 -15.36 8.58 -15.09
C ALA A 124 -16.24 7.68 -15.97
N GLU A 125 -17.27 8.25 -16.59
CA GLU A 125 -18.25 7.53 -17.40
C GLU A 125 -17.70 7.13 -18.78
N THR A 126 -16.93 8.01 -19.44
CA THR A 126 -16.57 7.86 -20.85
C THR A 126 -15.09 7.55 -21.09
N GLY A 127 -14.23 7.78 -20.10
CA GLY A 127 -12.78 7.72 -20.24
C GLY A 127 -12.20 8.84 -21.12
N HIS A 128 -12.99 9.85 -21.51
CA HIS A 128 -12.49 11.00 -22.27
C HIS A 128 -11.55 11.85 -21.40
N LEU A 129 -10.54 12.42 -22.05
CA LEU A 129 -9.57 13.27 -21.39
C LEU A 129 -10.24 14.59 -20.96
N SER A 130 -10.33 14.83 -19.66
CA SER A 130 -10.77 16.10 -19.10
C SER A 130 -9.63 17.12 -19.12
N TRP A 131 -8.49 16.76 -18.54
CA TRP A 131 -7.27 17.55 -18.59
C TRP A 131 -6.03 16.69 -18.36
N LYS A 132 -4.85 17.21 -18.70
CA LYS A 132 -3.55 16.57 -18.46
C LYS A 132 -2.50 17.57 -17.99
N LYS A 133 -1.53 17.08 -17.23
CA LYS A 133 -0.28 17.77 -16.85
C LYS A 133 0.92 16.89 -17.19
N GLU A 134 2.02 17.54 -17.53
CA GLU A 134 3.31 16.87 -17.75
C GLU A 134 4.34 17.54 -16.85
N PHE A 135 4.84 16.78 -15.88
CA PHE A 135 5.75 17.32 -14.85
C PHE A 135 7.23 17.12 -15.19
N GLY A 136 7.55 16.24 -16.16
CA GLY A 136 8.93 15.85 -16.45
C GLY A 136 9.63 15.16 -15.29
N ARG A 137 8.85 14.66 -14.33
CA ARG A 137 9.30 13.99 -13.09
C ARG A 137 8.52 12.71 -12.90
N CYS A 138 9.16 11.70 -12.34
CA CYS A 138 8.52 10.41 -12.12
C CYS A 138 7.35 10.49 -11.15
N ILE A 139 6.33 9.69 -11.42
CA ILE A 139 5.18 9.48 -10.57
C ILE A 139 5.08 7.98 -10.25
N ALA A 140 5.24 7.62 -8.98
CA ALA A 140 5.04 6.28 -8.46
C ALA A 140 4.25 6.33 -7.14
N SER A 141 3.07 6.95 -7.21
CA SER A 141 2.13 7.07 -6.09
C SER A 141 0.72 7.37 -6.58
N SER A 142 -0.29 6.94 -5.84
CA SER A 142 -1.65 7.45 -6.03
C SER A 142 -1.74 8.89 -5.54
N PRO A 143 -2.51 9.74 -6.21
CA PRO A 143 -2.85 11.04 -5.65
C PRO A 143 -3.80 10.89 -4.45
N THR A 144 -4.08 11.99 -3.77
CA THR A 144 -5.23 12.10 -2.88
C THR A 144 -6.06 13.34 -3.24
N VAL A 145 -7.38 13.23 -3.07
CA VAL A 145 -8.31 14.30 -3.41
C VAL A 145 -9.04 14.77 -2.17
N SER A 146 -9.03 16.05 -1.92
CA SER A 146 -9.77 16.66 -0.81
C SER A 146 -10.21 18.06 -1.17
N ARG A 147 -11.50 18.38 -0.94
CA ARG A 147 -12.07 19.74 -1.08
C ARG A 147 -11.75 20.43 -2.42
N GLY A 148 -11.89 19.72 -3.52
CA GLY A 148 -11.64 20.27 -4.86
C GLY A 148 -10.16 20.33 -5.27
N VAL A 149 -9.25 19.83 -4.45
CA VAL A 149 -7.81 19.83 -4.71
C VAL A 149 -7.29 18.39 -4.83
N VAL A 150 -6.47 18.15 -5.84
CA VAL A 150 -5.72 16.90 -6.05
C VAL A 150 -4.28 17.14 -5.61
N TYR A 151 -3.79 16.31 -4.69
CA TYR A 151 -2.41 16.34 -4.22
C TYR A 151 -1.65 15.17 -4.84
N GLN A 152 -0.67 15.49 -5.70
CA GLN A 152 0.14 14.51 -6.41
C GLN A 152 1.60 14.63 -6.02
N PRO A 153 2.19 13.57 -5.45
CA PRO A 153 3.63 13.48 -5.21
C PRO A 153 4.41 13.33 -6.51
N LEU A 154 5.57 13.96 -6.56
CA LEU A 154 6.51 13.90 -7.66
C LEU A 154 7.89 13.48 -7.15
N MET A 155 8.47 12.50 -7.81
CA MET A 155 9.81 11.99 -7.53
C MET A 155 10.90 12.87 -8.19
N ASP A 156 12.04 12.26 -8.49
CA ASP A 156 13.14 12.82 -9.25
C ASP A 156 12.78 13.05 -10.75
N PRO A 157 13.58 13.79 -11.50
CA PRO A 157 13.36 14.00 -12.94
C PRO A 157 13.36 12.68 -13.71
N PHE A 158 12.51 12.61 -14.74
CA PHE A 158 12.50 11.48 -15.68
C PHE A 158 13.79 11.49 -16.54
N PRO A 159 14.39 10.33 -16.86
CA PRO A 159 14.04 8.95 -16.44
C PRO A 159 14.41 8.66 -14.99
N CYS A 160 13.54 7.92 -14.31
CA CYS A 160 13.59 7.63 -12.87
C CYS A 160 14.79 6.79 -12.38
N ALA A 161 15.78 6.57 -13.20
CA ALA A 161 16.86 5.61 -12.93
C ALA A 161 17.96 6.12 -11.96
N GLN A 162 17.86 7.33 -11.45
CA GLN A 162 18.97 7.93 -10.69
C GLN A 162 18.76 8.00 -9.18
N HIS A 163 17.64 7.56 -8.65
CA HIS A 163 17.29 7.42 -7.22
C HIS A 163 18.29 8.01 -6.21
N LYS A 164 18.58 9.31 -6.33
CA LYS A 164 19.45 9.99 -5.39
C LYS A 164 18.64 10.38 -4.17
N LEU A 165 18.99 9.87 -3.00
CA LEU A 165 18.32 10.18 -1.73
C LEU A 165 18.11 11.68 -1.48
N ASN A 166 19.03 12.52 -1.97
CA ASN A 166 18.99 13.96 -1.82
C ASN A 166 18.44 14.72 -3.04
N ALA A 167 17.87 14.03 -4.04
CA ALA A 167 17.22 14.73 -5.14
C ALA A 167 15.96 15.45 -4.65
N PRO A 168 15.66 16.67 -5.13
CA PRO A 168 14.44 17.35 -4.76
C PRO A 168 13.24 16.62 -5.36
N GLY A 169 12.22 16.43 -4.54
CA GLY A 169 10.88 15.98 -4.92
C GLY A 169 9.86 17.02 -4.49
N TYR A 170 8.61 16.79 -4.83
CA TYR A 170 7.54 17.74 -4.55
C TYR A 170 6.23 17.01 -4.24
N VAL A 171 5.35 17.67 -3.50
CA VAL A 171 3.91 17.42 -3.58
C VAL A 171 3.29 18.64 -4.23
N VAL A 172 2.58 18.44 -5.35
CA VAL A 172 1.86 19.50 -6.06
C VAL A 172 0.38 19.42 -5.74
N ALA A 173 -0.24 20.57 -5.52
CA ALA A 173 -1.67 20.73 -5.34
C ALA A 173 -2.26 21.30 -6.64
N LEU A 174 -3.23 20.58 -7.21
CA LEU A 174 -3.88 20.94 -8.45
C LEU A 174 -5.36 21.17 -8.20
N ASP A 175 -5.95 22.12 -8.89
CA ASP A 175 -7.40 22.22 -8.98
C ASP A 175 -7.96 20.95 -9.65
N ALA A 176 -8.91 20.29 -9.00
CA ALA A 176 -9.45 19.03 -9.46
C ALA A 176 -10.21 19.13 -10.80
N HIS A 177 -10.78 20.29 -11.11
CA HIS A 177 -11.58 20.50 -12.31
C HIS A 177 -10.75 20.92 -13.52
N THR A 178 -9.75 21.77 -13.31
CA THR A 178 -8.95 22.38 -14.39
C THR A 178 -7.56 21.79 -14.56
N GLY A 179 -7.02 21.14 -13.51
CA GLY A 179 -5.63 20.70 -13.46
C GLY A 179 -4.64 21.85 -13.27
N GLU A 180 -5.10 23.07 -12.99
CA GLU A 180 -4.23 24.21 -12.70
C GLU A 180 -3.44 23.95 -11.39
N GLU A 181 -2.15 24.26 -11.40
CA GLU A 181 -1.32 24.14 -10.21
C GLU A 181 -1.60 25.31 -9.27
N LEU A 182 -2.11 25.00 -8.09
CA LEU A 182 -2.42 25.98 -7.06
C LEU A 182 -1.19 26.32 -6.22
N TRP A 183 -0.42 25.29 -5.84
CA TRP A 183 0.82 25.42 -5.08
C TRP A 183 1.62 24.11 -5.12
N ARG A 184 2.86 24.19 -4.68
CA ARG A 184 3.71 23.02 -4.46
C ARG A 184 4.52 23.15 -3.17
N PHE A 185 4.79 22.01 -2.56
CA PHE A 185 5.70 21.89 -1.42
C PHE A 185 6.93 21.09 -1.82
N GLN A 186 8.12 21.62 -1.55
CA GLN A 186 9.38 20.93 -1.83
C GLN A 186 9.80 20.06 -0.65
N ALA A 187 10.16 18.81 -0.93
CA ALA A 187 10.78 17.85 -0.01
C ALA A 187 11.93 17.15 -0.72
N GLY A 188 12.46 16.03 -0.19
CA GLY A 188 13.20 15.05 -0.98
C GLY A 188 12.28 14.31 -1.95
N VAL A 189 12.77 13.23 -2.57
CA VAL A 189 11.96 12.38 -3.46
C VAL A 189 10.71 11.88 -2.72
N VAL A 190 9.52 12.08 -3.30
CA VAL A 190 8.25 11.66 -2.70
C VAL A 190 7.61 10.56 -3.57
N GLU A 191 7.73 9.32 -3.10
CA GLU A 191 7.11 8.12 -3.70
C GLU A 191 5.83 7.71 -2.98
N THR A 192 5.61 8.23 -1.78
CA THR A 192 4.50 7.84 -0.91
C THR A 192 3.17 8.42 -1.38
N SER A 193 2.10 7.60 -1.36
CA SER A 193 0.74 8.10 -1.57
C SER A 193 0.30 8.92 -0.35
N PRO A 194 -0.04 10.20 -0.52
CA PRO A 194 -0.31 11.11 0.58
C PRO A 194 -1.66 10.84 1.25
N LEU A 195 -1.87 11.45 2.40
CA LEU A 195 -3.13 11.41 3.15
C LEU A 195 -3.49 12.81 3.63
N VAL A 196 -4.74 13.23 3.42
CA VAL A 196 -5.27 14.47 3.98
C VAL A 196 -6.25 14.15 5.10
N VAL A 197 -5.96 14.65 6.30
CA VAL A 197 -6.86 14.59 7.45
C VAL A 197 -7.07 16.01 7.98
N GLY A 198 -8.31 16.46 7.97
CA GLY A 198 -8.61 17.86 8.34
C GLY A 198 -7.92 18.86 7.41
N ASN A 199 -7.03 19.67 7.94
CA ASN A 199 -6.22 20.62 7.17
C ASN A 199 -4.76 20.20 7.01
N LEU A 200 -4.39 18.97 7.39
CA LEU A 200 -3.03 18.48 7.30
C LEU A 200 -2.88 17.45 6.18
N LEU A 201 -1.90 17.67 5.35
CA LEU A 201 -1.43 16.75 4.31
C LEU A 201 -0.19 16.03 4.84
N TYR A 202 -0.28 14.68 4.93
CA TYR A 202 0.79 13.83 5.40
C TYR A 202 1.41 13.05 4.25
N PHE A 203 2.74 13.00 4.20
CA PHE A 203 3.50 12.18 3.25
C PHE A 203 4.90 11.91 3.77
N GLY A 204 5.44 10.76 3.41
CA GLY A 204 6.83 10.40 3.66
C GLY A 204 7.73 10.75 2.48
N SER A 205 9.01 10.90 2.72
CA SER A 205 9.99 11.20 1.69
C SER A 205 11.26 10.34 1.85
N TRP A 206 12.01 10.20 0.77
CA TRP A 206 13.29 9.51 0.78
C TRP A 206 14.36 10.28 1.55
N ASP A 207 14.14 11.58 1.86
CA ASP A 207 15.00 12.35 2.75
C ASP A 207 14.85 11.94 4.22
N THR A 208 14.29 10.77 4.47
CA THR A 208 14.13 10.15 5.79
C THR A 208 13.14 10.85 6.72
N LYS A 209 12.19 11.63 6.18
CA LYS A 209 11.22 12.35 7.00
C LYS A 209 9.79 12.06 6.63
N MET A 210 8.94 11.97 7.66
CA MET A 210 7.50 12.12 7.53
C MET A 210 7.17 13.61 7.71
N TYR A 211 6.33 14.13 6.84
CA TYR A 211 5.90 15.53 6.82
C TYR A 211 4.42 15.66 7.16
N ALA A 212 4.07 16.69 7.90
CA ALA A 212 2.72 17.23 8.00
C ALA A 212 2.72 18.68 7.50
N VAL A 213 2.00 18.93 6.42
CA VAL A 213 1.91 20.24 5.77
C VAL A 213 0.50 20.79 5.91
N ASP A 214 0.34 22.01 6.39
CA ASP A 214 -0.95 22.67 6.44
C ASP A 214 -1.37 23.10 5.02
N VAL A 215 -2.52 22.61 4.55
CA VAL A 215 -3.01 22.84 3.18
C VAL A 215 -3.50 24.27 2.94
N LYS A 216 -3.65 25.10 3.97
CA LYS A 216 -4.03 26.50 3.85
C LYS A 216 -2.84 27.45 3.82
N THR A 217 -1.86 27.18 4.67
CA THR A 217 -0.65 28.01 4.77
C THR A 217 0.50 27.51 3.89
N HIS A 218 0.38 26.27 3.36
CA HIS A 218 1.37 25.58 2.54
C HIS A 218 2.72 25.38 3.23
N LYS A 219 2.72 25.38 4.57
CA LYS A 219 3.94 25.25 5.39
C LYS A 219 3.92 23.94 6.18
N ALA A 220 5.11 23.38 6.41
CA ALA A 220 5.24 22.25 7.31
C ALA A 220 4.87 22.70 8.74
N VAL A 221 3.98 21.94 9.36
CA VAL A 221 3.59 22.09 10.78
C VAL A 221 4.58 21.33 11.64
N TRP A 222 4.95 20.13 11.20
CA TRP A 222 5.99 19.32 11.83
C TRP A 222 6.64 18.37 10.81
N THR A 223 7.82 17.90 11.15
CA THR A 223 8.51 16.80 10.49
C THR A 223 8.97 15.80 11.52
N PHE A 224 8.95 14.52 11.19
CA PHE A 224 9.45 13.44 12.04
C PHE A 224 10.56 12.68 11.31
N PRO A 225 11.79 12.64 11.87
CA PRO A 225 12.90 11.93 11.25
C PRO A 225 12.82 10.42 11.51
N THR A 226 13.19 9.63 10.50
CA THR A 226 13.38 8.18 10.57
C THR A 226 14.83 7.82 10.27
N GLY A 227 15.21 6.57 10.48
CA GLY A 227 16.58 6.11 10.21
C GLY A 227 16.89 5.87 8.73
N ASP A 228 15.86 5.77 7.86
CA ASP A 228 16.01 5.54 6.42
C ASP A 228 14.78 6.06 5.66
N ALA A 229 14.77 5.94 4.34
CA ALA A 229 13.74 6.42 3.43
C ALA A 229 12.33 5.91 3.78
N LEU A 230 11.33 6.76 3.56
CA LEU A 230 9.92 6.37 3.60
C LEU A 230 9.43 6.20 2.16
N LYS A 231 8.97 5.00 1.83
CA LYS A 231 8.41 4.64 0.52
C LYS A 231 6.93 4.30 0.57
N ALA A 232 6.41 4.03 1.77
CA ALA A 232 5.01 3.73 2.01
C ALA A 232 4.25 4.96 2.54
N GLY A 233 3.00 5.10 2.11
CA GLY A 233 2.12 6.17 2.59
C GLY A 233 1.70 5.96 4.05
N PRO A 234 1.24 7.02 4.74
CA PRO A 234 0.71 6.90 6.08
C PRO A 234 -0.74 6.42 6.10
N ALA A 235 -1.16 5.88 7.25
CA ALA A 235 -2.54 5.64 7.65
C ALA A 235 -2.86 6.43 8.92
N TYR A 236 -4.14 6.71 9.18
CA TYR A 236 -4.57 7.50 10.32
C TYR A 236 -5.77 6.89 11.02
N ALA A 237 -5.73 6.86 12.34
CA ALA A 237 -6.88 6.58 13.21
C ALA A 237 -6.71 7.24 14.56
N HIS A 238 -7.82 7.67 15.17
CA HIS A 238 -7.89 8.13 16.57
C HIS A 238 -6.82 9.18 16.97
N GLY A 239 -6.54 10.16 16.09
CA GLY A 239 -5.53 11.19 16.34
C GLY A 239 -4.08 10.71 16.19
N THR A 240 -3.86 9.50 15.69
CA THR A 240 -2.54 8.89 15.49
C THR A 240 -2.27 8.67 14.02
N LEU A 241 -1.08 9.05 13.59
CA LEU A 241 -0.56 8.75 12.26
C LEU A 241 0.39 7.55 12.35
N TYR A 242 0.16 6.55 11.49
CA TYR A 242 0.96 5.33 11.41
C TYR A 242 1.69 5.28 10.07
N PHE A 243 2.98 5.01 10.09
CA PHE A 243 3.80 4.89 8.90
C PHE A 243 4.99 3.96 9.15
N ALA A 244 5.67 3.58 8.08
CA ALA A 244 6.81 2.69 8.16
C ALA A 244 7.96 3.19 7.30
N SER A 245 9.17 2.77 7.64
CA SER A 245 10.41 3.19 7.01
C SER A 245 11.27 1.99 6.63
N TYR A 246 12.24 2.23 5.77
CA TYR A 246 13.28 1.27 5.41
C TYR A 246 14.30 1.03 6.53
N ASP A 247 14.19 1.75 7.66
CA ASP A 247 14.95 1.48 8.89
C ASP A 247 14.38 0.32 9.73
N ASP A 248 13.58 -0.54 9.10
CA ASP A 248 12.96 -1.73 9.69
C ASP A 248 11.93 -1.43 10.79
N LYS A 249 11.37 -0.21 10.84
CA LYS A 249 10.43 0.20 11.88
C LYS A 249 9.09 0.67 11.35
N VAL A 250 8.08 0.41 12.17
CA VAL A 250 6.75 1.04 12.11
C VAL A 250 6.68 2.07 13.24
N TYR A 251 6.12 3.23 12.92
CA TYR A 251 5.99 4.36 13.84
C TYR A 251 4.53 4.73 14.01
N ALA A 252 4.17 5.11 15.24
CA ALA A 252 2.92 5.79 15.56
C ALA A 252 3.25 7.13 16.21
N VAL A 253 2.77 8.21 15.63
CA VAL A 253 2.97 9.56 16.15
C VAL A 253 1.64 10.26 16.34
N ASP A 254 1.60 11.21 17.26
CA ASP A 254 0.47 12.14 17.38
C ASP A 254 0.35 12.93 16.07
N ALA A 255 -0.82 12.86 15.43
CA ALA A 255 -0.99 13.42 14.10
C ALA A 255 -0.88 14.95 14.06
N LEU A 256 -1.25 15.66 15.13
CA LEU A 256 -1.21 17.12 15.18
C LEU A 256 0.17 17.66 15.50
N THR A 257 0.92 16.94 16.34
CA THR A 257 2.19 17.45 16.91
C THR A 257 3.44 16.75 16.41
N GLY A 258 3.29 15.57 15.76
CA GLY A 258 4.41 14.73 15.35
C GLY A 258 5.13 14.03 16.51
N LYS A 259 4.64 14.11 17.75
CA LYS A 259 5.26 13.44 18.90
C LYS A 259 5.13 11.93 18.79
N LEU A 260 6.24 11.22 18.99
CA LEU A 260 6.27 9.76 19.00
C LEU A 260 5.38 9.22 20.13
N ARG A 261 4.49 8.30 19.78
CA ARG A 261 3.69 7.50 20.72
C ARG A 261 4.35 6.16 20.96
N TRP A 262 4.71 5.45 19.89
CA TRP A 262 5.47 4.23 19.93
C TRP A 262 6.18 3.94 18.60
N SER A 263 7.18 3.08 18.63
CA SER A 263 7.77 2.46 17.45
C SER A 263 8.00 0.98 17.69
N ALA A 264 7.86 0.18 16.64
CA ALA A 264 8.06 -1.26 16.67
C ALA A 264 8.94 -1.70 15.50
N SER A 265 9.81 -2.69 15.73
CA SER A 265 10.74 -3.17 14.71
C SER A 265 10.25 -4.45 14.04
N GLY A 266 10.47 -4.55 12.73
CA GLY A 266 10.48 -5.80 11.99
C GLY A 266 11.87 -6.41 11.94
N THR A 267 12.06 -7.39 11.06
CA THR A 267 13.37 -8.03 10.82
C THR A 267 13.98 -7.64 9.46
N ALA A 268 13.30 -6.78 8.70
CA ALA A 268 13.76 -6.18 7.45
C ALA A 268 12.87 -4.97 7.10
N ASN A 269 13.12 -4.34 5.94
CA ASN A 269 12.48 -3.12 5.52
C ASN A 269 10.95 -3.25 5.37
N PHE A 270 10.23 -2.20 5.72
CA PHE A 270 8.81 -2.06 5.44
C PHE A 270 8.60 -1.22 4.19
N TYR A 271 8.05 -1.83 3.15
CA TYR A 271 7.64 -1.18 1.90
C TYR A 271 6.14 -0.93 1.83
N ALA A 272 5.35 -1.74 2.52
CA ALA A 272 3.90 -1.67 2.50
C ALA A 272 3.35 -0.49 3.31
N THR A 273 2.24 0.08 2.86
CA THR A 273 1.46 1.04 3.66
C THR A 273 0.74 0.30 4.79
N PRO A 274 0.81 0.79 6.04
CA PRO A 274 0.04 0.22 7.13
C PRO A 274 -1.47 0.23 6.86
N THR A 275 -2.17 -0.80 7.33
CA THR A 275 -3.64 -0.87 7.30
C THR A 275 -4.15 -1.02 8.72
N LEU A 276 -5.13 -0.20 9.10
CA LEU A 276 -5.65 -0.14 10.47
C LEU A 276 -7.04 -0.77 10.52
N ALA A 277 -7.22 -1.73 11.41
CA ALA A 277 -8.54 -2.31 11.71
C ALA A 277 -8.47 -3.12 13.01
N TYR A 278 -9.59 -3.23 13.72
CA TYR A 278 -9.76 -4.08 14.90
C TYR A 278 -8.74 -3.80 16.01
N GLY A 279 -8.33 -2.53 16.20
CA GLY A 279 -7.30 -2.12 17.16
C GLY A 279 -5.89 -2.60 16.80
N ARG A 280 -5.61 -2.85 15.52
CA ARG A 280 -4.34 -3.38 15.02
C ARG A 280 -3.80 -2.62 13.83
N VAL A 281 -2.49 -2.67 13.69
CA VAL A 281 -1.73 -2.21 12.52
C VAL A 281 -1.24 -3.44 11.77
N PHE A 282 -1.76 -3.67 10.57
CA PHE A 282 -1.33 -4.76 9.69
C PHE A 282 -0.37 -4.22 8.63
N ILE A 283 0.76 -4.91 8.43
CA ILE A 283 1.78 -4.45 7.48
C ILE A 283 2.62 -5.60 6.93
N GLY A 284 2.90 -5.57 5.63
CA GLY A 284 3.83 -6.49 4.98
C GLY A 284 5.28 -6.05 5.13
N ASN A 285 6.20 -7.00 5.13
CA ASN A 285 7.63 -6.77 5.30
C ASN A 285 8.46 -7.54 4.25
N THR A 286 9.63 -7.04 3.92
CA THR A 286 10.54 -7.68 2.96
C THR A 286 11.21 -8.95 3.51
N ASP A 287 11.02 -9.26 4.79
CA ASP A 287 11.41 -10.57 5.37
C ASP A 287 10.44 -11.72 4.98
N GLY A 288 9.37 -11.39 4.26
CA GLY A 288 8.37 -12.37 3.84
C GLY A 288 7.28 -12.64 4.86
N ARG A 289 7.07 -11.73 5.82
CA ARG A 289 5.99 -11.82 6.82
C ARG A 289 4.96 -10.69 6.66
N VAL A 290 3.76 -11.00 7.11
CA VAL A 290 2.75 -10.01 7.48
C VAL A 290 2.79 -9.88 9.00
N TYR A 291 2.91 -8.66 9.48
CA TYR A 291 2.93 -8.32 10.90
C TYR A 291 1.60 -7.73 11.34
N ALA A 292 1.21 -8.02 12.57
CA ALA A 292 0.15 -7.31 13.27
C ALA A 292 0.71 -6.76 14.59
N PHE A 293 0.65 -5.46 14.73
CA PHE A 293 1.00 -4.77 15.98
C PHE A 293 -0.27 -4.24 16.64
N GLY A 294 -0.28 -4.14 17.98
CA GLY A 294 -1.33 -3.44 18.71
C GLY A 294 -1.35 -1.95 18.32
N GLU A 295 -2.52 -1.42 17.96
CA GLU A 295 -2.67 -0.05 17.48
C GLU A 295 -2.20 0.97 18.52
N GLN A 296 -2.53 0.75 19.81
CA GLN A 296 -2.19 1.67 20.89
C GLN A 296 -0.80 1.43 21.47
N SER A 297 -0.36 0.17 21.55
CA SER A 297 0.88 -0.21 22.25
C SER A 297 2.09 -0.41 21.36
N GLY A 298 1.88 -0.74 20.06
CA GLY A 298 2.94 -1.18 19.16
C GLY A 298 3.48 -2.57 19.47
N HIS A 299 2.90 -3.31 20.43
CA HIS A 299 3.34 -4.67 20.73
C HIS A 299 3.09 -5.60 19.54
N LEU A 300 4.05 -6.47 19.25
CA LEU A 300 3.86 -7.52 18.25
C LEU A 300 2.84 -8.54 18.74
N LEU A 301 1.73 -8.68 18.02
CA LEU A 301 0.66 -9.61 18.35
C LEU A 301 0.80 -10.92 17.59
N TRP A 302 1.17 -10.85 16.32
CA TRP A 302 1.54 -12.00 15.50
C TRP A 302 2.35 -11.55 14.27
N ALA A 303 3.11 -12.50 13.69
CA ALA A 303 3.75 -12.33 12.40
C ALA A 303 3.66 -13.62 11.60
N LYS A 304 3.01 -13.54 10.41
CA LYS A 304 2.72 -14.69 9.54
C LYS A 304 3.68 -14.75 8.37
N ALA A 305 4.46 -15.83 8.26
CA ALA A 305 5.30 -16.09 7.09
C ALA A 305 4.45 -16.46 5.85
N THR A 306 4.81 -15.90 4.70
CA THR A 306 4.16 -16.09 3.40
C THR A 306 5.06 -16.80 2.37
N GLY A 307 6.34 -16.98 2.67
CA GLY A 307 7.30 -17.64 1.80
C GLY A 307 7.93 -16.75 0.72
N GLY A 308 7.66 -15.46 0.70
CA GLY A 308 8.24 -14.47 -0.22
C GLY A 308 7.98 -13.05 0.27
N TYR A 309 8.68 -12.06 -0.25
CA TYR A 309 8.50 -10.64 0.12
C TYR A 309 7.03 -10.23 0.12
N VAL A 310 6.63 -9.38 1.07
CA VAL A 310 5.29 -8.82 1.15
C VAL A 310 5.38 -7.31 0.94
N TYR A 311 5.36 -6.88 -0.32
CA TYR A 311 5.24 -5.47 -0.71
C TYR A 311 3.79 -5.01 -0.71
N SER A 312 2.87 -5.97 -0.83
CA SER A 312 1.43 -5.72 -0.81
C SER A 312 1.00 -5.10 0.52
N SER A 313 0.36 -3.93 0.45
CA SER A 313 -0.39 -3.43 1.60
C SER A 313 -1.66 -4.27 1.78
N ALA A 314 -2.08 -4.52 3.00
CA ALA A 314 -3.22 -5.39 3.27
C ALA A 314 -4.57 -4.71 2.95
N ALA A 315 -5.58 -5.48 2.53
CA ALA A 315 -6.98 -5.11 2.65
C ALA A 315 -7.60 -5.84 3.85
N VAL A 316 -8.63 -5.25 4.45
CA VAL A 316 -9.26 -5.83 5.64
C VAL A 316 -10.77 -5.81 5.52
N TRP A 317 -11.40 -6.98 5.70
CA TRP A 317 -12.85 -7.14 5.66
C TRP A 317 -13.29 -8.35 6.49
N GLN A 318 -14.36 -8.22 7.26
CA GLN A 318 -14.94 -9.28 8.09
C GLN A 318 -13.90 -10.08 8.89
N LYS A 319 -13.06 -9.38 9.68
CA LYS A 319 -11.99 -9.97 10.51
C LYS A 319 -10.99 -10.80 9.70
N THR A 320 -10.83 -10.49 8.42
CA THR A 320 -9.88 -11.15 7.52
C THR A 320 -8.92 -10.12 6.93
N VAL A 321 -7.64 -10.45 6.94
CA VAL A 321 -6.56 -9.67 6.31
C VAL A 321 -6.21 -10.34 4.99
N TYR A 322 -6.34 -9.61 3.89
CA TYR A 322 -6.02 -10.08 2.55
C TYR A 322 -4.70 -9.48 2.08
N VAL A 323 -3.79 -10.31 1.59
CA VAL A 323 -2.46 -9.85 1.19
C VAL A 323 -1.85 -10.73 0.10
N GLY A 324 -1.14 -10.10 -0.81
CA GLY A 324 -0.34 -10.77 -1.83
C GLY A 324 1.11 -10.96 -1.38
N SER A 325 1.77 -12.01 -1.91
CA SER A 325 3.17 -12.30 -1.64
C SER A 325 3.94 -12.59 -2.93
N TYR A 326 5.24 -12.32 -2.92
CA TYR A 326 6.16 -12.73 -3.98
C TYR A 326 6.33 -14.26 -4.06
N SER A 327 5.82 -15.01 -3.10
CA SER A 327 5.69 -16.47 -3.17
C SER A 327 4.68 -16.95 -4.23
N LYS A 328 4.08 -16.04 -5.02
CA LYS A 328 3.01 -16.27 -6.01
C LYS A 328 1.67 -16.65 -5.37
N ARG A 329 1.56 -16.52 -4.05
CA ARG A 329 0.34 -16.83 -3.31
C ARG A 329 -0.34 -15.57 -2.80
N PHE A 330 -1.66 -15.60 -2.86
CA PHE A 330 -2.54 -14.67 -2.20
C PHE A 330 -3.10 -15.33 -0.95
N TYR A 331 -3.14 -14.59 0.16
CA TYR A 331 -3.54 -15.10 1.47
C TYR A 331 -4.73 -14.34 2.04
N ALA A 332 -5.64 -15.07 2.66
CA ALA A 332 -6.61 -14.54 3.61
C ALA A 332 -6.24 -15.05 5.00
N LEU A 333 -5.93 -14.13 5.89
CA LEU A 333 -5.47 -14.42 7.25
C LEU A 333 -6.53 -14.00 8.25
N ASP A 334 -6.70 -14.76 9.32
CA ASP A 334 -7.49 -14.32 10.47
C ASP A 334 -6.87 -13.07 11.09
N ALA A 335 -7.61 -11.98 11.22
CA ALA A 335 -7.10 -10.73 11.76
C ALA A 335 -6.68 -10.83 13.23
N GLY A 336 -7.32 -11.73 14.01
CA GLY A 336 -7.00 -11.98 15.40
C GLY A 336 -5.73 -12.80 15.60
N SER A 337 -5.54 -13.91 14.87
CA SER A 337 -4.47 -14.88 15.11
C SER A 337 -3.37 -14.89 14.06
N GLY A 338 -3.61 -14.35 12.85
CA GLY A 338 -2.71 -14.50 11.70
C GLY A 338 -2.76 -15.89 11.06
N ASP A 339 -3.68 -16.76 11.48
CA ASP A 339 -3.84 -18.07 10.86
C ASP A 339 -4.41 -17.96 9.46
N VAL A 340 -3.98 -18.85 8.55
CA VAL A 340 -4.47 -18.87 7.18
C VAL A 340 -5.90 -19.43 7.16
N ARG A 341 -6.86 -18.59 6.75
CA ARG A 341 -8.23 -19.02 6.47
C ARG A 341 -8.29 -19.75 5.12
N TRP A 342 -7.68 -19.15 4.11
CA TRP A 342 -7.48 -19.75 2.79
C TRP A 342 -6.30 -19.10 2.06
N SER A 343 -5.81 -19.73 1.01
CA SER A 343 -4.81 -19.17 0.12
C SER A 343 -5.08 -19.60 -1.31
N PHE A 344 -4.66 -18.76 -2.27
CA PHE A 344 -4.83 -18.97 -3.71
C PHE A 344 -3.47 -18.89 -4.42
N ASP A 345 -3.18 -19.84 -5.31
CA ASP A 345 -1.99 -19.79 -6.16
C ASP A 345 -2.29 -18.93 -7.39
N ALA A 346 -1.66 -17.77 -7.48
CA ALA A 346 -1.87 -16.82 -8.56
C ALA A 346 -0.94 -17.04 -9.77
N GLY A 347 -0.02 -18.01 -9.69
CA GLY A 347 0.91 -18.36 -10.74
C GLY A 347 2.08 -17.37 -10.94
N ALA A 348 1.96 -16.13 -10.44
CA ALA A 348 2.97 -15.09 -10.54
C ALA A 348 3.06 -14.27 -9.25
N PRO A 349 4.20 -13.60 -8.95
CA PRO A 349 4.36 -12.77 -7.77
C PRO A 349 3.31 -11.66 -7.69
N ILE A 350 2.89 -11.31 -6.47
CA ILE A 350 1.90 -10.27 -6.20
C ILE A 350 2.61 -9.15 -5.44
N SER A 351 2.69 -7.97 -6.04
CA SER A 351 3.27 -6.76 -5.44
C SER A 351 2.20 -5.78 -4.98
N GLY A 352 1.14 -5.65 -5.76
CA GLY A 352 0.08 -4.68 -5.54
C GLY A 352 -0.81 -5.00 -4.32
N ALA A 353 -1.40 -3.96 -3.77
CA ALA A 353 -2.37 -4.11 -2.68
C ALA A 353 -3.72 -4.64 -3.21
N PRO A 354 -4.43 -5.52 -2.50
CA PRO A 354 -5.77 -5.92 -2.87
C PRO A 354 -6.83 -4.85 -2.54
N THR A 355 -8.02 -5.04 -3.11
CA THR A 355 -9.23 -4.25 -2.80
C THR A 355 -10.41 -5.19 -2.60
N VAL A 356 -11.27 -4.90 -1.62
CA VAL A 356 -12.52 -5.66 -1.39
C VAL A 356 -13.72 -4.81 -1.80
N LEU A 357 -14.52 -5.32 -2.73
CA LEU A 357 -15.80 -4.76 -3.17
C LEU A 357 -16.86 -5.86 -3.08
N ASP A 358 -17.97 -5.61 -2.43
CA ASP A 358 -19.12 -6.52 -2.33
C ASP A 358 -18.75 -8.00 -2.04
N GLY A 359 -17.84 -8.21 -1.09
CA GLY A 359 -17.40 -9.56 -0.71
C GLY A 359 -16.53 -10.28 -1.74
N ILE A 360 -16.01 -9.55 -2.72
CA ILE A 360 -15.03 -10.05 -3.69
C ILE A 360 -13.71 -9.31 -3.45
N VAL A 361 -12.62 -10.05 -3.31
CA VAL A 361 -11.28 -9.48 -3.20
C VAL A 361 -10.58 -9.50 -4.56
N TYR A 362 -10.14 -8.32 -5.00
CA TYR A 362 -9.45 -8.12 -6.27
C TYR A 362 -7.97 -7.85 -6.03
N PHE A 363 -7.11 -8.42 -6.86
CA PHE A 363 -5.66 -8.15 -6.85
C PHE A 363 -5.05 -8.44 -8.23
N SER A 364 -3.93 -7.78 -8.51
CA SER A 364 -3.17 -7.98 -9.75
C SER A 364 -1.83 -8.64 -9.47
N THR A 365 -1.27 -9.30 -10.50
CA THR A 365 0.01 -10.03 -10.42
C THR A 365 1.05 -9.44 -11.36
N LEU A 366 2.34 -9.65 -11.08
CA LEU A 366 3.42 -9.29 -12.00
C LEU A 366 3.37 -10.08 -13.33
N GLY A 367 2.54 -11.12 -13.41
CA GLY A 367 2.22 -11.83 -14.65
C GLY A 367 1.12 -11.17 -15.50
N GLU A 368 0.80 -9.91 -15.22
CA GLU A 368 -0.18 -9.09 -15.98
C GLU A 368 -1.58 -9.71 -16.01
N LYS A 369 -2.03 -10.18 -14.85
CA LYS A 369 -3.40 -10.68 -14.64
C LYS A 369 -4.00 -10.06 -13.40
N THR A 370 -5.29 -9.76 -13.46
CA THR A 370 -6.10 -9.35 -12.32
C THR A 370 -7.12 -10.43 -12.01
N PHE A 371 -7.25 -10.78 -10.74
CA PHE A 371 -8.18 -11.78 -10.24
C PHE A 371 -9.24 -11.14 -9.35
N GLY A 372 -10.47 -11.68 -9.40
CA GLY A 372 -11.53 -11.46 -8.42
C GLY A 372 -11.89 -12.78 -7.76
N LEU A 373 -11.69 -12.89 -6.44
CA LEU A 373 -11.98 -14.08 -5.66
C LEU A 373 -13.10 -13.81 -4.66
N ASP A 374 -13.96 -14.80 -4.39
CA ASP A 374 -14.84 -14.75 -3.23
C ASP A 374 -13.99 -14.56 -1.96
N ALA A 375 -14.21 -13.46 -1.27
CA ALA A 375 -13.40 -13.07 -0.12
C ALA A 375 -13.53 -14.04 1.08
N ARG A 376 -14.64 -14.83 1.16
CA ARG A 376 -14.87 -15.78 2.26
C ARG A 376 -14.11 -17.10 2.09
N ASN A 377 -13.93 -17.58 0.86
CA ASN A 377 -13.41 -18.93 0.59
C ASN A 377 -12.30 -19.01 -0.46
N GLY A 378 -11.95 -17.90 -1.15
CA GLY A 378 -10.89 -17.85 -2.15
C GLY A 378 -11.25 -18.45 -3.51
N LYS A 379 -12.55 -18.80 -3.75
CA LYS A 379 -12.98 -19.28 -5.05
C LYS A 379 -12.82 -18.21 -6.12
N LYS A 380 -12.16 -18.53 -7.24
CA LYS A 380 -12.03 -17.61 -8.37
C LYS A 380 -13.40 -17.35 -9.02
N LEU A 381 -13.81 -16.09 -9.05
CA LEU A 381 -15.04 -15.60 -9.68
C LEU A 381 -14.78 -14.88 -10.99
N TRP A 382 -13.60 -14.25 -11.11
CA TRP A 382 -13.27 -13.44 -12.28
C TRP A 382 -11.75 -13.39 -12.51
N GLU A 383 -11.38 -13.21 -13.79
CA GLU A 383 -10.00 -13.01 -14.24
C GLU A 383 -9.99 -12.04 -15.42
N PHE A 384 -9.01 -11.14 -15.45
CA PHE A 384 -8.79 -10.17 -16.54
C PHE A 384 -7.35 -10.21 -16.99
N GLY A 385 -7.13 -10.14 -18.31
CA GLY A 385 -5.82 -10.30 -18.94
C GLY A 385 -4.97 -9.03 -18.98
N ASP A 386 -5.03 -8.19 -17.95
CA ASP A 386 -4.15 -7.04 -17.71
C ASP A 386 -4.16 -6.72 -16.20
N GLY A 387 -3.33 -5.76 -15.79
CA GLY A 387 -3.10 -5.41 -14.39
C GLY A 387 -1.73 -5.88 -13.94
N LYS A 388 -1.04 -5.09 -13.11
CA LYS A 388 0.32 -5.48 -12.68
C LYS A 388 0.60 -5.15 -11.22
N TYR A 389 0.54 -3.88 -10.86
CA TYR A 389 0.89 -3.40 -9.52
C TYR A 389 -0.32 -2.95 -8.72
N SER A 390 -1.41 -2.64 -9.39
CA SER A 390 -2.53 -1.96 -8.79
C SER A 390 -3.79 -2.82 -8.77
N PRO A 391 -4.58 -2.72 -7.69
CA PRO A 391 -5.90 -3.30 -7.64
C PRO A 391 -6.87 -2.46 -8.46
N VAL A 392 -8.11 -2.88 -8.47
CA VAL A 392 -9.23 -2.08 -8.91
C VAL A 392 -9.59 -1.01 -7.87
N VAL A 393 -10.12 0.09 -8.33
CA VAL A 393 -10.89 1.05 -7.54
C VAL A 393 -12.27 1.21 -8.16
N ALA A 394 -13.24 1.80 -7.48
CA ALA A 394 -14.61 1.85 -7.99
C ALA A 394 -15.36 3.12 -7.55
N ASP A 395 -16.41 3.44 -8.28
CA ASP A 395 -17.54 4.26 -7.86
C ASP A 395 -18.82 3.41 -7.83
N GLU A 396 -19.98 4.00 -7.75
CA GLU A 396 -21.25 3.26 -7.70
C GLU A 396 -21.64 2.61 -9.04
N GLN A 397 -20.98 2.93 -10.15
CA GLN A 397 -21.32 2.48 -11.50
C GLN A 397 -20.20 1.68 -12.17
N HIS A 398 -18.93 2.07 -11.95
CA HIS A 398 -17.78 1.52 -12.64
C HIS A 398 -16.75 0.94 -11.70
N VAL A 399 -16.09 -0.12 -12.18
CA VAL A 399 -14.81 -0.58 -11.65
C VAL A 399 -13.71 -0.08 -12.57
N TYR A 400 -12.70 0.59 -12.00
CA TYR A 400 -11.54 1.10 -12.74
C TYR A 400 -10.34 0.24 -12.46
N LEU A 401 -9.73 -0.30 -13.52
CA LEU A 401 -8.55 -1.15 -13.45
C LEU A 401 -7.35 -0.44 -14.08
N ALA A 402 -6.31 -0.22 -13.28
CA ALA A 402 -5.02 0.17 -13.80
C ALA A 402 -4.28 -1.07 -14.33
N GLY A 403 -4.24 -1.23 -15.64
CA GLY A 403 -3.43 -2.20 -16.35
C GLY A 403 -1.95 -1.77 -16.40
N TYR A 404 -1.14 -2.46 -17.18
CA TYR A 404 0.29 -2.12 -17.29
C TYR A 404 0.52 -0.72 -17.88
N LYS A 405 -0.14 -0.41 -19.00
CA LYS A 405 -0.06 0.90 -19.70
C LYS A 405 -1.42 1.42 -20.15
N LYS A 406 -2.49 0.92 -19.56
CA LYS A 406 -3.86 1.28 -19.89
C LYS A 406 -4.68 1.43 -18.62
N LEU A 407 -5.62 2.34 -18.65
CA LEU A 407 -6.69 2.43 -17.66
C LEU A 407 -7.98 1.94 -18.31
N TYR A 408 -8.74 1.14 -17.59
CA TYR A 408 -10.02 0.57 -18.03
C TYR A 408 -11.14 1.08 -17.11
N GLY A 409 -12.27 1.45 -17.72
CA GLY A 409 -13.55 1.55 -17.03
C GLY A 409 -14.39 0.32 -17.37
N LEU A 410 -14.79 -0.41 -16.36
CA LEU A 410 -15.50 -1.69 -16.44
C LEU A 410 -16.91 -1.52 -15.88
N LEU A 411 -17.90 -2.10 -16.56
CA LEU A 411 -19.29 -2.16 -16.11
C LEU A 411 -19.71 -3.61 -15.84
N PRO A 412 -20.55 -3.90 -14.84
CA PRO A 412 -21.17 -5.21 -14.69
C PRO A 412 -21.96 -5.60 -15.95
N ARG A 413 -21.78 -6.85 -16.41
CA ARG A 413 -22.53 -7.37 -17.57
C ARG A 413 -23.99 -7.58 -17.20
N GLY A 414 -24.92 -6.91 -17.89
CA GLY A 414 -26.36 -7.08 -17.70
C GLY A 414 -26.97 -6.17 -16.63
N GLY A 415 -26.29 -5.06 -16.27
CA GLY A 415 -26.86 -3.97 -15.48
C GLY A 415 -27.62 -2.97 -16.37
#